data_3df361bc683ed94bd19be17c2cb8b64a
#
_entry.id   3df361bc683ed94bd19be17c2cb8b64a
#
_cell.length_a   1.000
_cell.length_b   1.000
_cell.length_c   1.000
_cell.angle_alpha   90.00
_cell.angle_beta   90.00
_cell.angle_gamma   90.00
#
_symmetry.space_group_name_H-M   'P 1'
#
loop_
_entity.id
_entity.type
_entity.pdbx_description
1 polymer ?
#
loop_
_entity_poly.entity_id
_entity_poly.type
_entity_poly.pdbx_seq_one_letter_code
_entity_poly.pdbx_strand_id
1 'polypeptide(L)'
;MLLLMAAAAVTRTPELMPLNFSAMIALAFCAGAFFPGRLSWGLPLVTLLVTDVVLNRFVYGVPLLSSGTLAFMAGNYAVYGLVILLGRKVSHRSSFVGLLGGGLLGAILFYFLSNTVAWLLNPLYVKSLAGWLQSLTTGVPGYPPTWSFFINTLASTGLFTGLFSAVMKWSAAAEAAKEKEEAEEAEAEEDAEPACEPEPEESRG
;
A
#
# COMPACT_ATOMS: atom_id res chain seq x y z
N MET A 1 -7.48 -4.51 5.34
CA MET A 1 -7.00 -4.57 3.94
C MET A 1 -8.10 -4.33 2.90
N LEU A 2 -9.24 -5.00 2.98
CA LEU A 2 -10.37 -4.78 2.06
C LEU A 2 -10.82 -3.31 1.99
N LEU A 3 -10.85 -2.61 3.12
CA LEU A 3 -11.17 -1.18 3.16
C LEU A 3 -10.16 -0.33 2.36
N LEU A 4 -8.86 -0.65 2.44
CA LEU A 4 -7.84 0.06 1.67
C LEU A 4 -7.94 -0.26 0.17
N MET A 5 -8.27 -1.51 -0.19
CA MET A 5 -8.54 -1.88 -1.59
C MET A 5 -9.78 -1.14 -2.13
N ALA A 6 -10.84 -1.07 -1.34
CA ALA A 6 -12.04 -0.31 -1.69
C ALA A 6 -11.73 1.19 -1.83
N ALA A 7 -10.98 1.76 -0.89
CA ALA A 7 -10.52 3.15 -0.96
C ALA A 7 -9.66 3.38 -2.22
N ALA A 8 -8.75 2.45 -2.54
CA ALA A 8 -7.94 2.54 -3.75
C ALA A 8 -8.80 2.50 -5.03
N ALA A 9 -9.81 1.62 -5.08
CA ALA A 9 -10.71 1.54 -6.22
C ALA A 9 -11.58 2.81 -6.37
N VAL A 10 -12.18 3.27 -5.28
CA VAL A 10 -13.05 4.46 -5.28
C VAL A 10 -12.26 5.73 -5.61
N THR A 11 -11.09 5.92 -5.00
CA THR A 11 -10.26 7.12 -5.23
C THR A 11 -9.60 7.15 -6.61
N ARG A 12 -9.65 6.08 -7.38
CA ARG A 12 -9.23 6.05 -8.80
C ARG A 12 -10.35 6.47 -9.76
N THR A 13 -11.60 6.52 -9.30
CA THR A 13 -12.73 6.90 -10.16
C THR A 13 -12.62 8.40 -10.52
N PRO A 14 -12.60 8.75 -11.81
CA PRO A 14 -12.55 10.14 -12.25
C PRO A 14 -13.69 10.96 -11.65
N GLU A 15 -13.47 12.24 -11.47
CA GLU A 15 -14.43 13.23 -10.96
C GLU A 15 -14.79 13.10 -9.47
N LEU A 16 -14.54 11.95 -8.83
CA LEU A 16 -14.76 11.80 -7.39
C LEU A 16 -13.66 12.46 -6.55
N MET A 17 -12.43 12.45 -7.05
CA MET A 17 -11.25 12.98 -6.36
C MET A 17 -10.42 13.84 -7.30
N PRO A 18 -9.56 14.73 -6.76
CA PRO A 18 -8.58 15.43 -7.57
C PRO A 18 -7.70 14.45 -8.36
N LEU A 19 -7.23 14.86 -9.53
CA LEU A 19 -6.40 14.03 -10.39
C LEU A 19 -5.17 13.47 -9.61
N ASN A 20 -4.93 12.18 -9.73
CA ASN A 20 -3.89 11.44 -8.99
C ASN A 20 -4.03 11.44 -7.45
N PHE A 21 -5.15 11.87 -6.89
CA PHE A 21 -5.45 11.66 -5.48
C PHE A 21 -5.99 10.24 -5.29
N SER A 22 -5.12 9.29 -5.03
CA SER A 22 -5.48 7.87 -4.96
C SER A 22 -4.79 7.16 -3.80
N ALA A 23 -5.51 6.23 -3.16
CA ALA A 23 -4.95 5.35 -2.14
C ALA A 23 -4.05 4.22 -2.70
N MET A 24 -3.86 4.14 -4.04
CA MET A 24 -3.22 2.99 -4.67
C MET A 24 -1.74 2.81 -4.28
N ILE A 25 -0.99 3.93 -4.16
CA ILE A 25 0.42 3.87 -3.74
C ILE A 25 0.52 3.46 -2.26
N ALA A 26 -0.36 4.01 -1.41
CA ALA A 26 -0.46 3.60 0.00
C ALA A 26 -0.82 2.12 0.12
N LEU A 27 -1.77 1.61 -0.70
CA LEU A 27 -2.11 0.19 -0.75
C LEU A 27 -0.89 -0.66 -1.11
N ALA A 28 -0.13 -0.30 -2.14
CA ALA A 28 1.06 -1.02 -2.57
C ALA A 28 2.14 -1.03 -1.47
N PHE A 29 2.43 0.13 -0.88
CA PHE A 29 3.41 0.27 0.19
C PHE A 29 2.99 -0.51 1.45
N CYS A 30 1.77 -0.31 1.93
CA CYS A 30 1.26 -0.96 3.13
C CYS A 30 1.10 -2.47 2.95
N ALA A 31 0.72 -2.93 1.75
CA ALA A 31 0.71 -4.36 1.45
C ALA A 31 2.10 -4.97 1.58
N GLY A 32 3.13 -4.27 1.09
CA GLY A 32 4.52 -4.67 1.28
C GLY A 32 4.96 -4.68 2.74
N ALA A 33 4.60 -3.66 3.52
CA ALA A 33 5.05 -3.48 4.90
C ALA A 33 4.37 -4.44 5.89
N PHE A 34 3.07 -4.73 5.72
CA PHE A 34 2.27 -5.43 6.73
C PHE A 34 1.91 -6.87 6.37
N PHE A 35 1.99 -7.27 5.10
CA PHE A 35 1.55 -8.61 4.69
C PHE A 35 2.69 -9.46 4.16
N PRO A 36 2.81 -10.72 4.62
CA PRO A 36 3.85 -11.62 4.17
C PRO A 36 3.54 -12.29 2.83
N GLY A 37 4.57 -12.79 2.18
CA GLY A 37 4.47 -13.72 1.07
C GLY A 37 3.72 -13.16 -0.14
N ARG A 38 2.78 -13.96 -0.65
CA ARG A 38 2.03 -13.67 -1.89
C ARG A 38 0.97 -12.57 -1.72
N LEU A 39 0.46 -12.37 -0.50
CA LEU A 39 -0.56 -11.35 -0.25
C LEU A 39 -0.03 -9.93 -0.44
N SER A 40 1.25 -9.68 -0.12
CA SER A 40 1.87 -8.37 -0.35
C SER A 40 1.87 -7.95 -1.82
N TRP A 41 1.90 -8.90 -2.74
CA TRP A 41 1.84 -8.68 -4.18
C TRP A 41 0.43 -8.77 -4.74
N GLY A 42 -0.30 -9.82 -4.35
CA GLY A 42 -1.61 -10.12 -4.91
C GLY A 42 -2.63 -9.03 -4.68
N LEU A 43 -2.73 -8.52 -3.44
CA LEU A 43 -3.74 -7.52 -3.09
C LEU A 43 -3.61 -6.22 -3.92
N PRO A 44 -2.45 -5.54 -3.97
CA PRO A 44 -2.35 -4.31 -4.75
C PRO A 44 -2.39 -4.57 -6.26
N LEU A 45 -1.75 -5.63 -6.77
CA LEU A 45 -1.71 -5.88 -8.20
C LEU A 45 -3.08 -6.30 -8.76
N VAL A 46 -3.85 -7.10 -8.02
CA VAL A 46 -5.23 -7.44 -8.42
C VAL A 46 -6.13 -6.20 -8.38
N THR A 47 -6.04 -5.37 -7.33
CA THR A 47 -6.80 -4.12 -7.26
C THR A 47 -6.45 -3.20 -8.43
N LEU A 48 -5.15 -3.07 -8.74
CA LEU A 48 -4.68 -2.28 -9.87
C LEU A 48 -5.21 -2.82 -11.19
N LEU A 49 -5.10 -4.13 -11.43
CA LEU A 49 -5.55 -4.77 -12.66
C LEU A 49 -7.07 -4.60 -12.87
N VAL A 50 -7.86 -4.88 -11.83
CA VAL A 50 -9.32 -4.75 -11.93
C VAL A 50 -9.71 -3.30 -12.21
N THR A 51 -9.13 -2.33 -11.48
CA THR A 51 -9.43 -0.92 -11.69
C THR A 51 -8.93 -0.42 -13.06
N ASP A 52 -7.76 -0.85 -13.54
CA ASP A 52 -7.26 -0.48 -14.87
C ASP A 52 -8.14 -1.03 -15.98
N VAL A 53 -8.60 -2.28 -15.87
CA VAL A 53 -9.53 -2.87 -16.85
C VAL A 53 -10.84 -2.08 -16.88
N VAL A 54 -11.42 -1.79 -15.71
CA VAL A 54 -12.67 -1.04 -15.61
C VAL A 54 -12.51 0.38 -16.16
N LEU A 55 -11.48 1.10 -15.74
CA LEU A 55 -11.27 2.49 -16.16
C LEU A 55 -10.93 2.59 -17.65
N ASN A 56 -10.01 1.79 -18.15
CA ASN A 56 -9.65 1.84 -19.57
C ASN A 56 -10.81 1.45 -20.48
N ARG A 57 -11.60 0.41 -20.09
CA ARG A 57 -12.69 -0.09 -20.92
C ARG A 57 -13.95 0.78 -20.90
N PHE A 58 -14.34 1.25 -19.70
CA PHE A 58 -15.65 1.87 -19.52
C PHE A 58 -15.59 3.40 -19.32
N VAL A 59 -14.45 3.94 -18.92
CA VAL A 59 -14.30 5.37 -18.66
C VAL A 59 -13.51 6.06 -19.76
N TYR A 60 -12.32 5.53 -20.09
CA TYR A 60 -11.44 6.18 -21.07
C TYR A 60 -11.62 5.67 -22.51
N GLY A 61 -12.32 4.58 -22.73
CA GLY A 61 -12.51 3.98 -24.06
C GLY A 61 -11.21 3.55 -24.74
N VAL A 62 -10.17 3.25 -23.97
CA VAL A 62 -8.85 2.87 -24.49
C VAL A 62 -8.81 1.37 -24.79
N PRO A 63 -8.28 0.97 -25.97
CA PRO A 63 -8.11 -0.44 -26.30
C PRO A 63 -7.11 -1.13 -25.36
N LEU A 64 -7.59 -2.06 -24.52
CA LEU A 64 -6.78 -2.75 -23.51
C LEU A 64 -5.62 -3.56 -24.10
N LEU A 65 -5.83 -4.18 -25.26
CA LEU A 65 -4.85 -5.08 -25.89
C LEU A 65 -3.95 -4.37 -26.92
N SER A 66 -3.96 -3.04 -26.98
CA SER A 66 -2.99 -2.32 -27.82
C SER A 66 -1.60 -2.45 -27.22
N SER A 67 -0.58 -2.56 -28.09
CA SER A 67 0.82 -2.65 -27.64
C SER A 67 1.26 -1.48 -26.78
N GLY A 68 0.77 -0.26 -27.09
CA GLY A 68 1.06 0.94 -26.33
C GLY A 68 0.42 0.90 -24.93
N THR A 69 -0.85 0.50 -24.82
CA THR A 69 -1.53 0.36 -23.52
C THR A 69 -0.85 -0.70 -22.66
N LEU A 70 -0.55 -1.87 -23.23
CA LEU A 70 0.13 -2.94 -22.49
C LEU A 70 1.52 -2.54 -22.03
N ALA A 71 2.31 -1.86 -22.87
CA ALA A 71 3.63 -1.37 -22.50
C ALA A 71 3.56 -0.35 -21.36
N PHE A 72 2.59 0.57 -21.41
CA PHE A 72 2.38 1.57 -20.36
C PHE A 72 1.93 0.92 -19.05
N MET A 73 0.98 -0.01 -19.10
CA MET A 73 0.54 -0.78 -17.93
C MET A 73 1.71 -1.56 -17.32
N ALA A 74 2.48 -2.29 -18.15
CA ALA A 74 3.63 -3.07 -17.67
C ALA A 74 4.66 -2.18 -16.97
N GLY A 75 4.99 -1.01 -17.56
CA GLY A 75 5.89 -0.04 -16.94
C GLY A 75 5.39 0.45 -15.58
N ASN A 76 4.12 0.84 -15.50
CA ASN A 76 3.53 1.27 -14.22
C ASN A 76 3.46 0.14 -13.19
N TYR A 77 3.14 -1.09 -13.60
CA TYR A 77 3.11 -2.24 -12.68
C TYR A 77 4.50 -2.56 -12.12
N ALA A 78 5.55 -2.41 -12.93
CA ALA A 78 6.92 -2.51 -12.44
C ALA A 78 7.22 -1.44 -11.37
N VAL A 79 6.75 -0.21 -11.56
CA VAL A 79 6.89 0.87 -10.57
C VAL A 79 6.12 0.55 -9.28
N TYR A 80 4.88 0.06 -9.37
CA TYR A 80 4.14 -0.41 -8.18
C TYR A 80 4.85 -1.56 -7.49
N GLY A 81 5.47 -2.47 -8.25
CA GLY A 81 6.32 -3.54 -7.71
C GLY A 81 7.47 -3.01 -6.86
N LEU A 82 8.15 -1.94 -7.31
CA LEU A 82 9.20 -1.28 -6.53
C LEU A 82 8.66 -0.64 -5.25
N VAL A 83 7.46 -0.06 -5.26
CA VAL A 83 6.80 0.47 -4.07
C VAL A 83 6.46 -0.65 -3.07
N ILE A 84 5.99 -1.81 -3.53
CA ILE A 84 5.77 -3.00 -2.68
C ILE A 84 7.08 -3.46 -2.05
N LEU A 85 8.17 -3.55 -2.82
CA LEU A 85 9.50 -3.92 -2.32
C LEU A 85 10.02 -2.93 -1.27
N LEU A 86 9.81 -1.63 -1.49
CA LEU A 86 10.12 -0.59 -0.50
C LEU A 86 9.34 -0.83 0.80
N GLY A 87 8.04 -1.09 0.71
CA GLY A 87 7.21 -1.44 1.87
C GLY A 87 7.74 -2.65 2.63
N ARG A 88 8.13 -3.71 1.92
CA ARG A 88 8.74 -4.91 2.53
C ARG A 88 10.04 -4.60 3.26
N LYS A 89 10.84 -3.69 2.73
CA LYS A 89 12.12 -3.28 3.33
C LYS A 89 11.93 -2.44 4.60
N VAL A 90 10.94 -1.54 4.59
CA VAL A 90 10.58 -0.72 5.76
C VAL A 90 9.95 -1.58 6.85
N SER A 91 9.08 -2.54 6.51
CA SER A 91 8.45 -3.48 7.45
C SER A 91 7.48 -2.83 8.47
N HIS A 92 6.51 -3.61 8.93
CA HIS A 92 5.54 -3.22 9.98
C HIS A 92 6.18 -2.91 11.34
N ARG A 93 7.40 -3.40 11.59
CA ARG A 93 8.16 -3.17 12.83
C ARG A 93 8.68 -1.75 12.97
N SER A 94 8.77 -1.00 11.86
CA SER A 94 9.20 0.40 11.87
C SER A 94 8.27 1.28 12.69
N SER A 95 8.77 2.41 13.17
CA SER A 95 7.95 3.41 13.85
C SER A 95 6.87 3.95 12.90
N PHE A 96 5.83 4.57 13.47
CA PHE A 96 4.78 5.23 12.66
C PHE A 96 5.37 6.26 11.70
N VAL A 97 6.33 7.07 12.17
CA VAL A 97 7.03 8.07 11.35
C VAL A 97 7.84 7.40 10.24
N GLY A 98 8.47 6.26 10.53
CA GLY A 98 9.20 5.45 9.53
C GLY A 98 8.29 4.90 8.45
N LEU A 99 7.10 4.42 8.81
CA LEU A 99 6.09 3.95 7.86
C LEU A 99 5.55 5.10 7.00
N LEU A 100 5.22 6.24 7.62
CA LEU A 100 4.77 7.42 6.90
C LEU A 100 5.84 7.94 5.93
N GLY A 101 7.07 8.07 6.39
CA GLY A 101 8.21 8.49 5.57
C GLY A 101 8.49 7.51 4.43
N GLY A 102 8.39 6.21 4.69
CA GLY A 102 8.51 5.16 3.66
C GLY A 102 7.42 5.25 2.59
N GLY A 103 6.16 5.49 2.99
CA GLY A 103 5.06 5.72 2.06
C GLY A 103 5.28 6.96 1.19
N LEU A 104 5.69 8.08 1.80
CA LEU A 104 6.01 9.32 1.07
C LEU A 104 7.19 9.13 0.10
N LEU A 105 8.23 8.40 0.53
CA LEU A 105 9.33 8.01 -0.38
C LEU A 105 8.80 7.16 -1.54
N GLY A 106 7.87 6.24 -1.29
CA GLY A 106 7.18 5.47 -2.32
C GLY A 106 6.45 6.35 -3.32
N ALA A 107 5.77 7.41 -2.86
CA ALA A 107 5.12 8.39 -3.73
C ALA A 107 6.12 9.17 -4.60
N ILE A 108 7.25 9.58 -4.03
CA ILE A 108 8.33 10.26 -4.76
C ILE A 108 8.90 9.34 -5.84
N LEU A 109 9.24 8.11 -5.49
CA LEU A 109 9.74 7.11 -6.45
C LEU A 109 8.72 6.83 -7.56
N PHE A 110 7.45 6.66 -7.18
CA PHE A 110 6.38 6.47 -8.14
C PHE A 110 6.30 7.65 -9.12
N TYR A 111 6.32 8.87 -8.63
CA TYR A 111 6.27 10.06 -9.47
C TYR A 111 7.40 10.11 -10.49
N PHE A 112 8.63 9.95 -10.06
CA PHE A 112 9.79 9.99 -10.94
C PHE A 112 9.77 8.86 -11.98
N LEU A 113 9.49 7.64 -11.55
CA LEU A 113 9.57 6.47 -12.41
C LEU A 113 8.38 6.39 -13.37
N SER A 114 7.15 6.66 -12.93
CA SER A 114 5.97 6.63 -13.80
C SER A 114 6.03 7.73 -14.87
N ASN A 115 6.50 8.92 -14.54
CA ASN A 115 6.71 9.99 -15.54
C ASN A 115 7.90 9.68 -16.47
N THR A 116 8.91 8.96 -16.01
CA THR A 116 9.97 8.44 -16.89
C THR A 116 9.41 7.40 -17.86
N VAL A 117 8.54 6.49 -17.40
CA VAL A 117 7.82 5.54 -18.28
C VAL A 117 6.97 6.32 -19.29
N ALA A 118 6.24 7.34 -18.84
CA ALA A 118 5.44 8.19 -19.73
C ALA A 118 6.32 8.90 -20.78
N TRP A 119 7.45 9.47 -20.37
CA TRP A 119 8.41 10.08 -21.30
C TRP A 119 8.94 9.07 -22.32
N LEU A 120 9.27 7.85 -21.92
CA LEU A 120 9.79 6.82 -22.81
C LEU A 120 8.76 6.36 -23.85
N LEU A 121 7.51 6.20 -23.44
CA LEU A 121 6.46 5.56 -24.26
C LEU A 121 5.59 6.56 -25.03
N ASN A 122 5.41 7.78 -24.51
CA ASN A 122 4.55 8.77 -25.17
C ASN A 122 5.34 9.52 -26.26
N PRO A 123 4.87 9.47 -27.52
CA PRO A 123 5.53 10.15 -28.66
C PRO A 123 5.45 11.68 -28.58
N LEU A 124 4.59 12.24 -27.75
CA LEU A 124 4.50 13.69 -27.58
C LEU A 124 5.67 14.32 -26.83
N TYR A 125 6.46 13.51 -26.14
CA TYR A 125 7.70 13.97 -25.51
C TYR A 125 8.90 13.79 -26.43
N VAL A 126 9.71 14.84 -26.58
CA VAL A 126 11.02 14.73 -27.22
C VAL A 126 11.93 13.82 -26.38
N LYS A 127 12.64 12.88 -27.02
CA LYS A 127 13.55 11.93 -26.34
C LYS A 127 14.89 12.60 -26.03
N SER A 128 14.86 13.58 -25.15
CA SER A 128 16.01 14.36 -24.67
C SER A 128 15.88 14.65 -23.18
N LEU A 129 16.92 15.14 -22.53
CA LEU A 129 16.87 15.57 -21.13
C LEU A 129 15.80 16.65 -20.91
N ALA A 130 15.66 17.60 -21.82
CA ALA A 130 14.61 18.62 -21.75
C ALA A 130 13.21 18.02 -21.79
N GLY A 131 12.95 17.05 -22.67
CA GLY A 131 11.68 16.33 -22.73
C GLY A 131 11.39 15.48 -21.50
N TRP A 132 12.43 14.88 -20.90
CA TRP A 132 12.29 14.19 -19.61
C TRP A 132 11.96 15.16 -18.47
N LEU A 133 12.64 16.29 -18.37
CA LEU A 133 12.33 17.34 -17.40
C LEU A 133 10.90 17.89 -17.62
N GLN A 134 10.48 18.04 -18.88
CA GLN A 134 9.11 18.43 -19.22
C GLN A 134 8.10 17.41 -18.67
N SER A 135 8.36 16.10 -18.79
CA SER A 135 7.47 15.06 -18.24
C SER A 135 7.34 15.12 -16.74
N LEU A 136 8.37 15.56 -16.05
CA LEU A 136 8.38 15.75 -14.58
C LEU A 136 7.77 17.09 -14.13
N THR A 137 7.60 18.07 -14.99
CA THR A 137 7.21 19.42 -14.60
C THR A 137 5.92 19.89 -15.26
N THR A 138 6.01 20.38 -16.48
CA THR A 138 4.87 20.97 -17.21
C THR A 138 3.97 19.95 -17.89
N GLY A 139 4.49 18.75 -18.17
CA GLY A 139 3.73 17.71 -18.86
C GLY A 139 3.47 18.00 -20.34
N VAL A 140 2.42 17.36 -20.87
CA VAL A 140 1.99 17.54 -22.27
C VAL A 140 1.10 18.77 -22.35
N PRO A 141 1.25 19.66 -23.37
CA PRO A 141 0.38 20.79 -23.58
C PRO A 141 -1.10 20.39 -23.66
N GLY A 142 -1.98 21.18 -23.07
CA GLY A 142 -3.42 20.90 -23.00
C GLY A 142 -3.88 20.09 -21.78
N TYR A 143 -2.95 19.63 -20.96
CA TYR A 143 -3.22 18.97 -19.68
C TYR A 143 -2.71 19.82 -18.51
N PRO A 144 -3.22 19.61 -17.28
CA PRO A 144 -2.67 20.24 -16.09
C PRO A 144 -1.18 19.89 -15.93
N PRO A 145 -0.36 20.77 -15.35
CA PRO A 145 1.07 20.51 -15.19
C PRO A 145 1.32 19.31 -14.28
N THR A 146 2.30 18.49 -14.63
CA THR A 146 2.59 17.21 -13.96
C THR A 146 2.89 17.38 -12.46
N TRP A 147 3.51 18.50 -12.05
CA TRP A 147 3.78 18.78 -10.64
C TRP A 147 2.51 18.89 -9.78
N SER A 148 1.36 19.30 -10.37
CA SER A 148 0.10 19.34 -9.62
C SER A 148 -0.39 17.93 -9.24
N PHE A 149 -0.16 16.94 -10.10
CA PHE A 149 -0.43 15.54 -9.80
C PHE A 149 0.48 15.01 -8.69
N PHE A 150 1.72 15.49 -8.62
CA PHE A 150 2.67 15.12 -7.57
C PHE A 150 2.19 15.54 -6.19
N ILE A 151 1.69 16.77 -6.05
CA ILE A 151 1.14 17.26 -4.77
C ILE A 151 -0.03 16.37 -4.32
N ASN A 152 -0.95 16.06 -5.23
CA ASN A 152 -2.09 15.19 -4.91
C ASN A 152 -1.64 13.76 -4.55
N THR A 153 -0.62 13.25 -5.25
CA THR A 153 -0.02 11.94 -4.96
C THR A 153 0.63 11.91 -3.58
N LEU A 154 1.39 12.93 -3.19
CA LEU A 154 1.98 13.03 -1.86
C LEU A 154 0.91 13.13 -0.76
N ALA A 155 -0.09 14.00 -0.96
CA ALA A 155 -1.16 14.21 0.00
C ALA A 155 -1.97 12.93 0.22
N SER A 156 -2.40 12.26 -0.85
CA SER A 156 -3.17 11.01 -0.76
C SER A 156 -2.34 9.87 -0.15
N THR A 157 -1.09 9.71 -0.58
CA THR A 157 -0.23 8.65 -0.05
C THR A 157 0.06 8.88 1.44
N GLY A 158 0.36 10.11 1.84
CA GLY A 158 0.56 10.47 3.25
C GLY A 158 -0.69 10.19 4.10
N LEU A 159 -1.86 10.63 3.64
CA LEU A 159 -3.14 10.41 4.31
C LEU A 159 -3.43 8.91 4.48
N PHE A 160 -3.45 8.15 3.38
CA PHE A 160 -3.84 6.73 3.43
C PHE A 160 -2.80 5.85 4.09
N THR A 161 -1.50 6.12 3.92
CA THR A 161 -0.44 5.41 4.65
C THR A 161 -0.52 5.70 6.15
N GLY A 162 -0.73 6.96 6.52
CA GLY A 162 -0.88 7.36 7.93
C GLY A 162 -2.09 6.69 8.59
N LEU A 163 -3.27 6.80 7.98
CA LEU A 163 -4.49 6.17 8.50
C LEU A 163 -4.34 4.65 8.63
N PHE A 164 -3.86 3.99 7.58
CA PHE A 164 -3.72 2.53 7.59
C PHE A 164 -2.69 2.06 8.62
N SER A 165 -1.53 2.72 8.68
CA SER A 165 -0.48 2.39 9.66
C SER A 165 -0.93 2.62 11.09
N ALA A 166 -1.71 3.68 11.35
CA ALA A 166 -2.29 3.94 12.67
C ALA A 166 -3.25 2.82 13.10
N VAL A 167 -4.18 2.42 12.21
CA VAL A 167 -5.12 1.33 12.46
C VAL A 167 -4.38 0.01 12.72
N MET A 168 -3.41 -0.34 11.90
CA MET A 168 -2.65 -1.58 12.05
C MET A 168 -1.84 -1.64 13.34
N LYS A 169 -1.21 -0.51 13.74
CA LYS A 169 -0.47 -0.46 15.00
C LYS A 169 -1.39 -0.48 16.21
N TRP A 170 -2.54 0.17 16.13
CA TRP A 170 -3.53 0.11 17.20
C TRP A 170 -4.13 -1.30 17.37
N SER A 171 -4.47 -1.97 16.28
CA SER A 171 -4.94 -3.36 16.29
C SER A 171 -3.90 -4.29 16.93
N ALA A 172 -2.64 -4.20 16.52
CA ALA A 172 -1.57 -5.01 17.09
C ALA A 172 -1.34 -4.73 18.59
N ALA A 173 -1.48 -3.49 19.04
CA ALA A 173 -1.38 -3.15 20.45
C ALA A 173 -2.56 -3.71 21.27
N ALA A 174 -3.78 -3.69 20.70
CA ALA A 174 -4.96 -4.25 21.34
C ALA A 174 -4.88 -5.80 21.43
N GLU A 175 -4.38 -6.46 20.40
CA GLU A 175 -4.13 -7.91 20.42
C GLU A 175 -3.10 -8.29 21.49
N ALA A 176 -1.97 -7.58 21.57
CA ALA A 176 -0.94 -7.83 22.57
C ALA A 176 -1.41 -7.55 24.01
N ALA A 177 -2.36 -6.62 24.22
CA ALA A 177 -2.97 -6.39 25.53
C ALA A 177 -3.86 -7.57 25.95
N LYS A 178 -4.68 -8.10 25.02
CA LYS A 178 -5.51 -9.28 25.28
C LYS A 178 -4.69 -10.54 25.59
N GLU A 179 -3.64 -10.78 24.80
CA GLU A 179 -2.75 -11.92 25.05
C GLU A 179 -2.10 -11.86 26.44
N LYS A 180 -1.79 -10.65 26.94
CA LYS A 180 -1.29 -10.48 28.30
C LYS A 180 -2.34 -10.76 29.37
N GLU A 181 -3.56 -10.26 29.20
CA GLU A 181 -4.66 -10.52 30.12
C GLU A 181 -4.97 -12.03 30.20
N GLU A 182 -5.02 -12.72 29.06
CA GLU A 182 -5.26 -14.16 29.00
C GLU A 182 -4.11 -14.97 29.65
N ALA A 183 -2.85 -14.52 29.51
CA ALA A 183 -1.70 -15.15 30.15
C ALA A 183 -1.71 -14.93 31.67
N GLU A 184 -2.04 -13.73 32.15
CA GLU A 184 -2.15 -13.43 33.59
C GLU A 184 -3.32 -14.20 34.23
N GLU A 185 -4.46 -14.36 33.53
CA GLU A 185 -5.57 -15.19 34.01
C GLU A 185 -5.19 -16.67 34.10
N ALA A 186 -4.48 -17.21 33.10
CA ALA A 186 -4.00 -18.60 33.10
C ALA A 186 -3.00 -18.88 34.24
N GLU A 187 -2.07 -17.97 34.50
CA GLU A 187 -1.13 -18.09 35.62
C GLU A 187 -1.87 -18.03 36.98
N ALA A 188 -2.88 -17.19 37.11
CA ALA A 188 -3.68 -17.10 38.32
C ALA A 188 -4.55 -18.35 38.58
N GLU A 189 -5.04 -19.01 37.51
CA GLU A 189 -5.75 -20.28 37.63
C GLU A 189 -4.82 -21.43 38.01
N GLU A 190 -3.60 -21.50 37.50
CA GLU A 190 -2.61 -22.50 37.83
C GLU A 190 -2.14 -22.39 39.29
N ASP A 191 -1.95 -21.17 39.79
CA ASP A 191 -1.61 -20.91 41.19
C ASP A 191 -2.79 -21.19 42.15
N ALA A 192 -4.03 -21.21 41.68
CA ALA A 192 -5.24 -21.51 42.46
C ALA A 192 -5.58 -23.00 42.52
N GLU A 193 -4.98 -23.86 41.73
CA GLU A 193 -5.18 -25.33 41.90
C GLU A 193 -4.64 -25.81 43.25
N PRO A 194 -5.49 -26.40 44.09
CA PRO A 194 -5.07 -26.84 45.42
C PRO A 194 -4.05 -27.97 45.28
N ALA A 195 -2.90 -27.80 45.97
CA ALA A 195 -1.90 -28.84 46.12
C ALA A 195 -2.58 -30.18 46.48
N CYS A 196 -2.33 -31.20 45.70
CA CYS A 196 -2.84 -32.56 45.91
C CYS A 196 -2.91 -32.91 47.40
N GLU A 197 -4.10 -33.27 47.92
CA GLU A 197 -4.25 -33.85 49.22
C GLU A 197 -3.28 -35.04 49.34
N PRO A 198 -2.46 -35.16 50.44
CA PRO A 198 -1.62 -36.29 50.67
C PRO A 198 -2.47 -37.56 50.82
N GLU A 199 -2.19 -38.59 50.08
CA GLU A 199 -2.81 -39.91 50.21
C GLU A 199 -2.79 -40.35 51.68
N PRO A 200 -3.88 -40.91 52.22
CA PRO A 200 -3.93 -41.43 53.58
C PRO A 200 -2.97 -42.62 53.68
N GLU A 201 -1.99 -42.53 54.59
CA GLU A 201 -1.12 -43.65 54.96
C GLU A 201 -1.97 -44.85 55.40
N GLU A 202 -1.96 -45.92 54.61
CA GLU A 202 -2.46 -47.23 55.05
C GLU A 202 -1.69 -47.71 56.29
N SER A 203 -2.31 -47.64 57.45
CA SER A 203 -1.80 -48.27 58.65
C SER A 203 -1.83 -49.79 58.49
N ARG A 204 -0.67 -50.38 58.20
CA ARG A 204 -0.46 -51.82 58.39
C ARG A 204 -0.38 -52.15 59.89
N GLY A 205 -1.49 -52.72 60.45
CA GLY A 205 -1.54 -53.47 61.68
C GLY A 205 -1.47 -54.98 61.39
#